data_6eb287f11183ba222899a5ed77b83052
#
_entry.id   6eb287f11183ba222899a5ed77b83052
#
_cell.length_a   1.000
_cell.length_b   1.000
_cell.length_c   1.000
_cell.angle_alpha   90.00
_cell.angle_beta   90.00
_cell.angle_gamma   90.00
#
_symmetry.space_group_name_H-M   'P 1'
#
loop_
_entity.id
_entity.type
_entity.pdbx_description
1 polymer ?
#
loop_
_entity_poly.entity_id
_entity_poly.type
_entity_poly.pdbx_seq_one_letter_code
_entity_poly.pdbx_strand_id
1 'polypeptide(L)'
;IPSYHIKITHDGETIEDDFVFGMVTNSRSVGGFKGIVGKEVIFDDGEFEVTLIKTPKNPIELNEIVASLLIKQIDSAHMYSFKAKEVKFESIEEIPWTLDGEFGGEHDCVDIRNWKQGMRIMVKSQMIQQLSVKGRIENTQILEEVGLETEEISEK
;
A
#
# COMPACT_ATOMS: atom_id res chain seq x y z
N ILE A 1 -22.98 -4.94 -5.79
CA ILE A 1 -21.69 -4.98 -5.10
C ILE A 1 -21.95 -4.52 -3.68
N PRO A 2 -21.53 -5.25 -2.64
CA PRO A 2 -21.69 -4.80 -1.26
C PRO A 2 -20.89 -3.51 -1.05
N SER A 3 -21.44 -2.59 -0.28
CA SER A 3 -20.86 -1.29 0.05
C SER A 3 -20.94 -1.11 1.55
N TYR A 4 -19.86 -0.65 2.17
CA TYR A 4 -19.76 -0.46 3.61
C TYR A 4 -19.42 0.99 3.90
N HIS A 5 -20.18 1.60 4.82
CA HIS A 5 -19.86 2.92 5.36
C HIS A 5 -18.77 2.77 6.42
N ILE A 6 -17.60 3.33 6.16
CA ILE A 6 -16.42 3.12 7.02
C ILE A 6 -15.81 4.46 7.38
N LYS A 7 -15.54 4.62 8.68
CA LYS A 7 -14.71 5.68 9.22
C LYS A 7 -13.29 5.12 9.41
N ILE A 8 -12.32 5.79 8.82
CA ILE A 8 -10.92 5.38 8.82
C ILE A 8 -10.09 6.49 9.45
N THR A 9 -9.35 6.15 10.50
CA THR A 9 -8.45 7.07 11.19
C THR A 9 -7.01 6.60 11.00
N HIS A 10 -6.13 7.47 10.53
CA HIS A 10 -4.71 7.21 10.36
C HIS A 10 -3.88 8.48 10.60
N ASP A 11 -2.78 8.38 11.30
CA ASP A 11 -1.81 9.45 11.54
C ASP A 11 -2.44 10.80 11.97
N GLY A 12 -3.59 10.74 12.67
CA GLY A 12 -4.36 11.91 13.14
C GLY A 12 -5.36 12.48 12.14
N GLU A 13 -5.44 11.93 10.94
CA GLU A 13 -6.44 12.26 9.93
C GLU A 13 -7.61 11.27 9.97
N THR A 14 -8.77 11.71 9.51
CA THR A 14 -9.99 10.89 9.44
C THR A 14 -10.61 10.99 8.05
N ILE A 15 -10.91 9.85 7.46
CA ILE A 15 -11.67 9.68 6.21
C ILE A 15 -12.95 8.94 6.56
N GLU A 16 -14.09 9.41 6.04
CA GLU A 16 -15.38 8.74 6.22
C GLU A 16 -16.14 8.77 4.90
N ASP A 17 -16.42 7.60 4.35
CA ASP A 17 -17.06 7.44 3.03
C ASP A 17 -17.60 6.00 2.89
N ASP A 18 -18.28 5.73 1.77
CA ASP A 18 -18.76 4.41 1.39
C ASP A 18 -17.74 3.72 0.49
N PHE A 19 -17.36 2.49 0.85
CA PHE A 19 -16.32 1.73 0.15
C PHE A 19 -16.83 0.36 -0.31
N VAL A 20 -16.38 -0.07 -1.50
CA VAL A 20 -16.59 -1.42 -2.03
C VAL A 20 -15.36 -2.31 -1.87
N PHE A 21 -14.20 -1.71 -1.64
CA PHE A 21 -12.94 -2.44 -1.49
C PHE A 21 -11.95 -1.64 -0.65
N GLY A 22 -11.23 -2.35 0.21
CA GLY A 22 -10.12 -1.82 0.99
C GLY A 22 -8.97 -2.82 1.03
N MET A 23 -7.75 -2.32 1.03
CA MET A 23 -6.54 -3.12 1.11
C MET A 23 -5.48 -2.40 1.93
N VAL A 24 -4.89 -3.12 2.89
CA VAL A 24 -3.71 -2.70 3.63
C VAL A 24 -2.58 -3.67 3.31
N THR A 25 -1.46 -3.18 2.85
CA THR A 25 -0.36 -4.03 2.41
C THR A 25 1.01 -3.44 2.69
N ASN A 26 1.97 -4.30 2.95
CA ASN A 26 3.39 -3.98 2.97
C ASN A 26 4.10 -4.78 1.86
N SER A 27 3.55 -4.75 0.65
CA SER A 27 4.04 -5.53 -0.48
C SER A 27 3.92 -4.77 -1.79
N ARG A 28 4.92 -4.88 -2.67
CA ARG A 28 4.90 -4.30 -4.04
C ARG A 28 3.89 -4.97 -4.98
N SER A 29 3.28 -6.06 -4.56
CA SER A 29 2.34 -6.82 -5.39
C SER A 29 1.36 -7.58 -4.51
N VAL A 30 0.08 -7.43 -4.75
CA VAL A 30 -0.99 -8.17 -4.08
C VAL A 30 -1.84 -8.86 -5.12
N GLY A 31 -2.09 -10.16 -4.93
CA GLY A 31 -2.92 -10.97 -5.85
C GLY A 31 -2.40 -11.01 -7.28
N GLY A 32 -1.09 -10.81 -7.52
CA GLY A 32 -0.50 -10.75 -8.86
C GLY A 32 -0.62 -9.36 -9.54
N PHE A 33 -1.33 -8.42 -8.94
CA PHE A 33 -1.44 -7.05 -9.44
C PHE A 33 -0.25 -6.22 -8.95
N LYS A 34 0.68 -5.93 -9.87
CA LYS A 34 1.74 -4.95 -9.66
C LYS A 34 1.21 -3.58 -10.05
N GLY A 35 1.15 -2.62 -9.12
CA GLY A 35 0.83 -1.21 -9.45
C GLY A 35 -0.52 -0.69 -8.99
N ILE A 36 -1.34 -1.46 -8.27
CA ILE A 36 -2.41 -0.94 -7.43
C ILE A 36 -1.82 -0.38 -6.13
N VAL A 37 -0.69 -0.93 -5.73
CA VAL A 37 0.11 -0.45 -4.60
C VAL A 37 1.02 0.67 -5.09
N GLY A 38 1.21 1.71 -4.31
CA GLY A 38 2.02 2.88 -4.64
C GLY A 38 3.40 2.53 -5.22
N LYS A 39 3.96 3.38 -6.05
CA LYS A 39 5.20 3.12 -6.81
C LYS A 39 6.44 2.88 -5.93
N GLU A 40 6.41 3.31 -4.67
CA GLU A 40 7.55 3.26 -3.75
C GLU A 40 7.19 2.52 -2.46
N VAL A 41 7.11 1.18 -2.54
CA VAL A 41 7.01 0.34 -1.34
C VAL A 41 8.41 0.05 -0.81
N ILE A 42 8.70 0.57 0.36
CA ILE A 42 9.91 0.27 1.14
C ILE A 42 9.50 -0.69 2.25
N PHE A 43 10.02 -1.92 2.24
CA PHE A 43 9.56 -2.99 3.13
C PHE A 43 9.88 -2.82 4.62
N ASP A 44 10.79 -1.92 4.97
CA ASP A 44 11.27 -1.74 6.34
C ASP A 44 11.20 -0.29 6.84
N ASP A 45 10.46 0.58 6.15
CA ASP A 45 10.24 1.96 6.58
C ASP A 45 9.32 2.07 7.81
N GLY A 46 8.59 1.00 8.11
CA GLY A 46 7.65 0.94 9.23
C GLY A 46 6.27 1.47 8.85
N GLU A 47 6.00 1.60 7.57
CA GLU A 47 4.72 2.02 7.01
C GLU A 47 4.14 0.91 6.12
N PHE A 48 2.84 0.94 5.92
CA PHE A 48 2.14 0.14 4.95
C PHE A 48 1.30 1.04 4.03
N GLU A 49 1.01 0.53 2.85
CA GLU A 49 0.13 1.21 1.90
C GLU A 49 -1.32 0.82 2.17
N VAL A 50 -2.18 1.82 2.22
CA VAL A 50 -3.63 1.67 2.28
C VAL A 50 -4.20 2.11 0.95
N THR A 51 -5.02 1.26 0.34
CA THR A 51 -5.78 1.59 -0.88
C THR A 51 -7.24 1.30 -0.64
N LEU A 52 -8.09 2.27 -0.92
CA LEU A 52 -9.53 2.19 -0.72
C LEU A 52 -10.24 2.61 -2.00
N ILE A 53 -11.25 1.87 -2.41
CA ILE A 53 -12.07 2.18 -3.58
C ILE A 53 -13.46 2.56 -3.11
N LYS A 54 -13.88 3.76 -3.46
CA LYS A 54 -15.22 4.27 -3.13
C LYS A 54 -16.30 3.49 -3.86
N THR A 55 -17.47 3.49 -3.27
CA THR A 55 -18.67 2.95 -3.91
C THR A 55 -19.05 3.80 -5.11
N PRO A 56 -19.06 3.23 -6.34
CA PRO A 56 -19.51 3.97 -7.51
C PRO A 56 -21.01 4.27 -7.42
N LYS A 57 -21.37 5.52 -7.66
CA LYS A 57 -22.78 6.00 -7.58
C LYS A 57 -23.56 5.72 -8.85
N ASN A 58 -22.87 5.45 -9.95
CA ASN A 58 -23.46 5.22 -11.26
C ASN A 58 -22.54 4.35 -12.15
N PRO A 59 -23.03 3.80 -13.28
CA PRO A 59 -22.23 2.98 -14.19
C PRO A 59 -21.02 3.70 -14.83
N ILE A 60 -21.06 5.03 -14.94
CA ILE A 60 -19.96 5.81 -15.52
C ILE A 60 -18.78 5.80 -14.55
N GLU A 61 -19.01 6.11 -13.28
CA GLU A 61 -17.99 6.04 -12.22
C GLU A 61 -17.40 4.63 -12.10
N LEU A 62 -18.23 3.58 -12.20
CA LEU A 62 -17.73 2.22 -12.23
C LEU A 62 -16.76 1.98 -13.39
N ASN A 63 -17.09 2.46 -14.59
CA ASN A 63 -16.20 2.34 -15.75
C ASN A 63 -14.90 3.13 -15.55
N GLU A 64 -14.96 4.33 -14.97
CA GLU A 64 -13.79 5.14 -14.63
C GLU A 64 -12.86 4.43 -13.63
N ILE A 65 -13.43 3.84 -12.57
CA ILE A 65 -12.68 3.02 -11.62
C ILE A 65 -12.00 1.84 -12.32
N VAL A 66 -12.75 1.09 -13.13
CA VAL A 66 -12.20 -0.07 -13.85
C VAL A 66 -11.10 0.36 -14.82
N ALA A 67 -11.29 1.45 -15.56
CA ALA A 67 -10.29 1.99 -16.47
C ALA A 67 -9.01 2.39 -15.72
N SER A 68 -9.13 3.10 -14.59
CA SER A 68 -8.01 3.51 -13.73
C SER A 68 -7.22 2.31 -13.22
N LEU A 69 -7.90 1.25 -12.80
CA LEU A 69 -7.26 0.00 -12.36
C LEU A 69 -6.50 -0.70 -13.50
N LEU A 70 -7.07 -0.72 -14.72
CA LEU A 70 -6.44 -1.34 -15.89
C LEU A 70 -5.19 -0.60 -16.34
N ILE A 71 -5.20 0.73 -16.31
CA ILE A 71 -4.02 1.56 -16.66
C ILE A 71 -3.07 1.75 -15.48
N LYS A 72 -3.38 1.16 -14.31
CA LYS A 72 -2.58 1.24 -13.08
C LYS A 72 -2.35 2.69 -12.60
N GLN A 73 -3.34 3.53 -12.75
CA GLN A 73 -3.34 4.88 -12.21
C GLN A 73 -4.35 4.97 -11.07
N ILE A 74 -3.95 5.65 -10.00
CA ILE A 74 -4.84 5.94 -8.88
C ILE A 74 -5.66 7.17 -9.28
N ASP A 75 -6.96 7.00 -9.42
CA ASP A 75 -7.88 8.12 -9.60
C ASP A 75 -8.31 8.65 -8.23
N SER A 76 -7.80 9.82 -7.86
CA SER A 76 -8.09 10.46 -6.58
C SER A 76 -9.57 10.84 -6.39
N ALA A 77 -10.38 10.83 -7.46
CA ALA A 77 -11.81 11.08 -7.35
C ALA A 77 -12.56 9.88 -6.75
N HIS A 78 -12.11 8.66 -7.09
CA HIS A 78 -12.78 7.41 -6.73
C HIS A 78 -11.96 6.50 -5.81
N MET A 79 -10.72 6.87 -5.50
CA MET A 79 -9.82 6.06 -4.70
C MET A 79 -9.06 6.92 -3.70
N TYR A 80 -8.83 6.36 -2.51
CA TYR A 80 -7.84 6.85 -1.57
C TYR A 80 -6.61 5.94 -1.62
N SER A 81 -5.43 6.53 -1.62
CA SER A 81 -4.16 5.81 -1.47
C SER A 81 -3.21 6.64 -0.64
N PHE A 82 -2.74 6.08 0.47
CA PHE A 82 -1.85 6.74 1.40
C PHE A 82 -0.97 5.73 2.13
N LYS A 83 0.11 6.20 2.75
CA LYS A 83 0.95 5.43 3.67
C LYS A 83 0.56 5.73 5.10
N ALA A 84 0.64 4.74 5.97
CA ALA A 84 0.37 4.89 7.39
C ALA A 84 1.20 3.93 8.23
N LYS A 85 1.50 4.32 9.46
CA LYS A 85 2.10 3.45 10.50
C LYS A 85 1.05 2.69 11.28
N GLU A 86 -0.09 3.32 11.44
CA GLU A 86 -1.27 2.75 12.08
C GLU A 86 -2.53 3.23 11.36
N VAL A 87 -3.50 2.37 11.25
CA VAL A 87 -4.82 2.69 10.68
C VAL A 87 -5.90 1.94 11.45
N LYS A 88 -6.96 2.66 11.77
CA LYS A 88 -8.15 2.12 12.43
C LYS A 88 -9.34 2.21 11.49
N PHE A 89 -10.06 1.12 11.33
CA PHE A 89 -11.31 1.02 10.58
C PHE A 89 -12.46 0.84 11.56
N GLU A 90 -13.50 1.63 11.43
CA GLU A 90 -14.73 1.57 12.25
C GLU A 90 -15.94 1.58 11.32
N SER A 91 -16.88 0.66 11.52
CA SER A 91 -18.12 0.54 10.76
C SER A 91 -19.28 0.20 11.69
N ILE A 92 -20.51 0.49 11.27
CA ILE A 92 -21.71 0.08 12.00
C ILE A 92 -21.99 -1.42 11.75
N GLU A 93 -21.63 -1.91 10.57
CA GLU A 93 -21.82 -3.30 10.15
C GLU A 93 -20.51 -4.08 10.25
N GLU A 94 -20.59 -5.37 10.53
CA GLU A 94 -19.44 -6.26 10.44
C GLU A 94 -18.98 -6.40 8.99
N ILE A 95 -17.70 -6.19 8.75
CA ILE A 95 -17.05 -6.25 7.43
C ILE A 95 -16.22 -7.52 7.35
N PRO A 96 -16.32 -8.31 6.27
CA PRO A 96 -15.48 -9.49 6.07
C PRO A 96 -14.04 -9.08 5.75
N TRP A 97 -13.09 -9.68 6.46
CA TRP A 97 -11.66 -9.45 6.29
C TRP A 97 -10.97 -10.66 5.69
N THR A 98 -9.94 -10.40 4.90
CA THR A 98 -9.04 -11.42 4.37
C THR A 98 -7.60 -11.10 4.81
N LEU A 99 -6.93 -12.07 5.43
CA LEU A 99 -5.56 -11.97 5.90
C LEU A 99 -4.70 -12.96 5.11
N ASP A 100 -3.77 -12.44 4.31
CA ASP A 100 -2.86 -13.25 3.47
C ASP A 100 -3.55 -14.31 2.60
N GLY A 101 -4.79 -14.02 2.14
CA GLY A 101 -5.59 -14.90 1.30
C GLY A 101 -6.54 -15.83 2.05
N GLU A 102 -6.53 -15.83 3.37
CA GLU A 102 -7.44 -16.62 4.21
C GLU A 102 -8.52 -15.73 4.85
N PHE A 103 -9.70 -16.30 5.12
CA PHE A 103 -10.77 -15.58 5.80
C PHE A 103 -10.37 -15.23 7.23
N GLY A 104 -10.34 -13.94 7.52
CA GLY A 104 -9.93 -13.37 8.80
C GLY A 104 -11.07 -13.04 9.77
N GLY A 105 -12.31 -13.41 9.41
CA GLY A 105 -13.51 -13.09 10.22
C GLY A 105 -14.24 -11.86 9.71
N GLU A 106 -15.33 -11.52 10.41
CA GLU A 106 -16.14 -10.31 10.22
C GLU A 106 -15.99 -9.43 11.45
N HIS A 107 -15.69 -8.15 11.25
CA HIS A 107 -15.40 -7.21 12.33
C HIS A 107 -15.94 -5.82 12.00
N ASP A 108 -16.48 -5.14 13.00
CA ASP A 108 -16.94 -3.74 12.94
C ASP A 108 -15.84 -2.73 13.31
N CYS A 109 -14.79 -3.21 13.97
CA CYS A 109 -13.64 -2.40 14.37
C CYS A 109 -12.35 -3.18 14.20
N VAL A 110 -11.40 -2.65 13.42
CA VAL A 110 -10.08 -3.24 13.17
C VAL A 110 -9.00 -2.18 13.33
N ASP A 111 -7.99 -2.48 14.14
CA ASP A 111 -6.81 -1.64 14.38
C ASP A 111 -5.59 -2.37 13.82
N ILE A 112 -4.93 -1.77 12.83
CA ILE A 112 -3.77 -2.33 12.15
C ILE A 112 -2.56 -1.45 12.45
N ARG A 113 -1.48 -2.06 12.96
CA ARG A 113 -0.23 -1.37 13.30
C ARG A 113 0.95 -2.06 12.64
N ASN A 114 1.83 -1.27 12.04
CA ASN A 114 3.07 -1.78 11.51
C ASN A 114 4.09 -1.97 12.63
N TRP A 115 4.61 -3.19 12.73
CA TRP A 115 5.69 -3.50 13.64
C TRP A 115 7.00 -3.53 12.88
N LYS A 116 7.65 -2.39 12.77
CA LYS A 116 8.92 -2.24 12.08
C LYS A 116 9.94 -3.29 12.53
N GLN A 117 10.51 -4.02 11.57
CA GLN A 117 11.52 -5.06 11.83
C GLN A 117 11.08 -6.14 12.83
N GLY A 118 9.77 -6.44 12.89
CA GLY A 118 9.19 -7.44 13.79
C GLY A 118 9.63 -8.87 13.50
N MET A 119 10.23 -9.13 12.35
CA MET A 119 10.74 -10.45 11.94
C MET A 119 12.19 -10.36 11.48
N ARG A 120 13.00 -11.36 11.86
CA ARG A 120 14.36 -11.55 11.36
C ARG A 120 14.41 -12.80 10.49
N ILE A 121 14.89 -12.65 9.25
CA ILE A 121 15.02 -13.74 8.30
C ILE A 121 16.50 -14.05 8.12
N MET A 122 16.90 -15.33 8.22
CA MET A 122 18.25 -15.77 7.86
C MET A 122 18.35 -15.95 6.35
N VAL A 123 19.25 -15.21 5.71
CA VAL A 123 19.53 -15.32 4.27
C VAL A 123 20.99 -15.71 4.05
N LYS A 124 21.29 -16.40 2.95
CA LYS A 124 22.68 -16.73 2.58
C LYS A 124 23.43 -15.44 2.27
N SER A 125 24.70 -15.31 2.71
CA SER A 125 25.54 -14.12 2.53
C SER A 125 25.64 -13.65 1.07
N GLN A 126 25.65 -14.57 0.10
CA GLN A 126 25.66 -14.24 -1.32
C GLN A 126 24.39 -13.48 -1.78
N MET A 127 23.24 -13.78 -1.16
CA MET A 127 21.98 -13.12 -1.49
C MET A 127 21.95 -11.67 -0.95
N ILE A 128 22.58 -11.42 0.19
CA ILE A 128 22.72 -10.06 0.77
C ILE A 128 23.51 -9.16 -0.18
N GLN A 129 24.64 -9.66 -0.76
CA GLN A 129 25.42 -8.89 -1.72
C GLN A 129 24.62 -8.56 -2.99
N GLN A 130 23.85 -9.52 -3.53
CA GLN A 130 23.03 -9.27 -4.72
C GLN A 130 21.92 -8.23 -4.44
N LEU A 131 21.28 -8.29 -3.29
CA LEU A 131 20.23 -7.32 -2.90
C LEU A 131 20.82 -5.93 -2.67
N SER A 132 22.00 -5.82 -2.06
CA SER A 132 22.65 -4.53 -1.83
C SER A 132 23.15 -3.88 -3.12
N VAL A 133 23.65 -4.68 -4.07
CA VAL A 133 24.05 -4.21 -5.41
C VAL A 133 22.83 -3.74 -6.19
N LYS A 134 21.74 -4.51 -6.17
CA LYS A 134 20.49 -4.13 -6.87
C LYS A 134 19.89 -2.86 -6.30
N GLY A 135 19.86 -2.70 -4.98
CA GLY A 135 19.39 -1.46 -4.34
C GLY A 135 20.27 -0.24 -4.64
N ARG A 136 21.59 -0.42 -4.80
CA ARG A 136 22.50 0.67 -5.25
C ARG A 136 22.24 1.07 -6.69
N ILE A 137 22.02 0.10 -7.58
CA ILE A 137 21.74 0.39 -9.01
C ILE A 137 20.42 1.14 -9.14
N GLU A 138 19.38 0.73 -8.45
CA GLU A 138 18.08 1.42 -8.46
C GLU A 138 18.21 2.87 -7.92
N ASN A 139 18.93 3.09 -6.83
CA ASN A 139 19.19 4.43 -6.29
C ASN A 139 20.04 5.29 -7.24
N THR A 140 21.02 4.72 -7.91
CA THR A 140 21.87 5.46 -8.86
C THR A 140 21.07 5.89 -10.10
N GLN A 141 20.20 5.03 -10.62
CA GLN A 141 19.33 5.39 -11.74
C GLN A 141 18.35 6.53 -11.39
N ILE A 142 17.79 6.50 -10.17
CA ILE A 142 16.89 7.57 -9.69
C ILE A 142 17.66 8.90 -9.56
N LEU A 143 18.90 8.88 -9.07
CA LEU A 143 19.72 10.09 -8.93
C LEU A 143 20.11 10.67 -10.29
N GLU A 144 20.41 9.83 -11.27
CA GLU A 144 20.68 10.27 -12.66
C GLU A 144 19.42 10.86 -13.34
N GLU A 145 18.24 10.27 -13.14
CA GLU A 145 16.98 10.82 -13.66
C GLU A 145 16.60 12.17 -13.02
N VAL A 146 16.99 12.41 -11.76
CA VAL A 146 16.73 13.67 -11.04
C VAL A 146 17.83 14.71 -11.26
N GLY A 147 18.93 14.35 -11.95
CA GLY A 147 20.02 15.27 -12.29
C GLY A 147 20.89 15.67 -11.08
N LEU A 148 20.97 14.84 -10.05
CA LEU A 148 21.87 15.02 -8.92
C LEU A 148 23.17 14.26 -9.17
N GLU A 149 24.27 14.99 -9.34
CA GLU A 149 25.62 14.43 -9.44
C GLU A 149 26.00 13.77 -8.11
N THR A 150 26.43 12.49 -8.18
CA THR A 150 26.99 11.79 -7.02
C THR A 150 28.43 12.26 -6.81
N GLU A 151 28.68 13.04 -5.77
CA GLU A 151 30.06 13.24 -5.30
C GLU A 151 30.62 11.89 -4.79
N GLU A 152 31.69 11.42 -5.43
CA GLU A 152 32.46 10.27 -4.95
C GLU A 152 33.00 10.56 -3.57
N ILE A 153 32.46 9.90 -2.55
CA ILE A 153 33.09 9.86 -1.23
C ILE A 153 34.28 8.90 -1.35
N SER A 154 35.46 9.49 -1.57
CA SER A 154 36.73 8.80 -1.50
C SER A 154 37.00 8.40 -0.05
N GLU A 155 36.92 7.11 0.24
CA GLU A 155 37.44 6.56 1.50
C GLU A 155 38.97 6.71 1.54
N LYS A 156 39.46 7.38 2.58
CA LYS A 156 40.82 7.26 3.07
C LYS A 156 40.87 6.44 4.33
#